data_5e4d3b1c0503348cfa31832a4e3b54ec
#
_entry.id   5e4d3b1c0503348cfa31832a4e3b54ec
#
_cell.length_a   1.000
_cell.length_b   1.000
_cell.length_c   1.000
_cell.angle_alpha   90.00
_cell.angle_beta   90.00
_cell.angle_gamma   90.00
#
_symmetry.space_group_name_H-M   'P 1'
#
loop_
_entity.id
_entity.type
_entity.pdbx_description
1 polymer ?
#
loop_
_entity_poly.entity_id
_entity_poly.type
_entity_poly.pdbx_seq_one_letter_code
_entity_poly.pdbx_strand_id
1 'polypeptide(L)'
;CSSDLNDFYVKQLEELLTNYGPVYLLWFDGAGVDSKVNGKQTPFDWERIFKKARELQPDVLLSGAAPDVRWGGNEMGRGRETEWCVQGVTASSRLFGGNDVGIRAKDRNLGSIDSLAGKKRLVWYPSRAGLPIRRGWFYHERDDKTIKSLDYLVDCYFSTVGQNSNVLPNLSPNKEGIIP
;
A
#
# COMPACT_ATOMS: atom_id res chain seq x y z
N CYS A 1 16.31 -21.38 -3.31
CA CYS A 1 17.14 -20.59 -2.40
C CYS A 1 16.60 -19.17 -2.29
N SER A 2 16.83 -18.44 -1.19
CA SER A 2 16.31 -17.07 -1.01
C SER A 2 16.97 -16.07 -1.98
N SER A 3 18.22 -16.31 -2.36
CA SER A 3 18.92 -15.53 -3.38
C SER A 3 18.20 -15.59 -4.73
N ASP A 4 17.79 -16.76 -5.16
CA ASP A 4 17.15 -16.98 -6.46
C ASP A 4 15.81 -16.26 -6.57
N LEU A 5 15.03 -16.22 -5.46
CA LEU A 5 13.78 -15.49 -5.39
C LEU A 5 14.02 -13.98 -5.52
N ASN A 6 14.97 -13.44 -4.77
CA ASN A 6 15.27 -12.01 -4.82
C ASN A 6 15.86 -11.59 -6.17
N ASP A 7 16.69 -12.43 -6.77
CA ASP A 7 17.24 -12.20 -8.13
C ASP A 7 16.14 -12.22 -9.20
N PHE A 8 15.20 -13.15 -9.09
CA PHE A 8 14.04 -13.21 -9.99
C PHE A 8 13.15 -11.96 -9.80
N TYR A 9 12.87 -11.58 -8.56
CA TYR A 9 12.06 -10.41 -8.26
C TYR A 9 12.66 -9.12 -8.82
N VAL A 10 13.96 -8.92 -8.62
CA VAL A 10 14.68 -7.75 -9.15
C VAL A 10 14.66 -7.73 -10.68
N LYS A 11 14.84 -8.87 -11.36
CA LYS A 11 14.73 -8.95 -12.82
C LYS A 11 13.34 -8.58 -13.34
N GLN A 12 12.27 -9.01 -12.65
CA GLN A 12 10.92 -8.60 -13.01
C GLN A 12 10.70 -7.08 -12.84
N LEU A 13 11.25 -6.49 -11.78
CA LEU A 13 11.21 -5.04 -11.61
C LEU A 13 11.99 -4.30 -12.69
N GLU A 14 13.16 -4.80 -13.08
CA GLU A 14 13.94 -4.24 -14.19
C GLU A 14 13.12 -4.23 -15.48
N GLU A 15 12.49 -5.35 -15.82
CA GLU A 15 11.62 -5.43 -17.00
C GLU A 15 10.47 -4.42 -16.94
N LEU A 16 9.74 -4.38 -15.82
CA LEU A 16 8.59 -3.49 -15.65
C LEU A 16 8.97 -2.00 -15.70
N LEU A 17 10.09 -1.64 -15.10
CA LEU A 17 10.48 -0.25 -14.94
C LEU A 17 11.31 0.31 -16.12
N THR A 18 11.72 -0.55 -17.07
CA THR A 18 12.49 -0.13 -18.24
C THR A 18 11.71 -0.20 -19.55
N ASN A 19 10.76 -1.13 -19.68
CA ASN A 19 10.12 -1.43 -20.96
C ASN A 19 8.76 -0.76 -21.18
N TYR A 20 8.11 -0.23 -20.14
CA TYR A 20 6.72 0.24 -20.20
C TYR A 20 6.55 1.73 -19.89
N GLY A 21 7.65 2.49 -19.87
CA GLY A 21 7.63 3.92 -19.59
C GLY A 21 7.57 4.27 -18.09
N PRO A 22 7.28 5.53 -17.76
CA PRO A 22 7.27 6.00 -16.37
C PRO A 22 6.19 5.33 -15.54
N VAL A 23 6.57 4.81 -14.36
CA VAL A 23 5.66 4.24 -13.37
C VAL A 23 5.51 5.20 -12.21
N TYR A 24 4.29 5.64 -11.96
CA TYR A 24 3.99 6.57 -10.87
C TYR A 24 4.11 5.91 -9.49
N LEU A 25 3.59 4.69 -9.36
CA LEU A 25 3.55 4.00 -8.08
C LEU A 25 3.71 2.48 -8.26
N LEU A 26 4.59 1.89 -7.47
CA LEU A 26 4.71 0.45 -7.28
C LEU A 26 4.03 0.03 -5.99
N TRP A 27 3.12 -0.92 -6.08
CA TRP A 27 2.46 -1.48 -4.92
C TRP A 27 2.91 -2.91 -4.66
N PHE A 28 3.47 -3.12 -3.47
CA PHE A 28 3.91 -4.42 -2.98
C PHE A 28 2.80 -5.05 -2.14
N ASP A 29 1.93 -5.82 -2.79
CA ASP A 29 0.83 -6.52 -2.14
C ASP A 29 1.31 -7.78 -1.42
N GLY A 30 0.72 -8.08 -0.26
CA GLY A 30 1.09 -9.23 0.55
C GLY A 30 2.55 -9.24 1.04
N ALA A 31 3.28 -8.17 0.81
CA ALA A 31 4.71 -8.01 1.10
C ALA A 31 4.95 -7.68 2.60
N GLY A 32 4.13 -8.20 3.48
CA GLY A 32 4.35 -8.04 4.92
C GLY A 32 5.50 -8.91 5.42
N VAL A 33 6.11 -8.48 6.52
CA VAL A 33 7.13 -9.28 7.26
C VAL A 33 6.60 -10.66 7.64
N ASP A 34 5.28 -10.81 7.68
CA ASP A 34 4.58 -12.04 8.05
C ASP A 34 4.20 -12.94 6.86
N SER A 35 4.61 -12.60 5.62
CA SER A 35 4.34 -13.48 4.49
C SER A 35 5.11 -14.79 4.67
N LYS A 36 4.37 -15.85 4.96
CA LYS A 36 4.92 -17.20 5.16
C LYS A 36 4.56 -18.07 3.97
N VAL A 37 5.57 -18.64 3.34
CA VAL A 37 5.39 -19.72 2.38
C VAL A 37 5.76 -21.03 3.06
N ASN A 38 4.83 -21.98 3.12
CA ASN A 38 5.02 -23.27 3.81
C ASN A 38 5.45 -23.14 5.29
N GLY A 39 4.88 -22.16 6.01
CA GLY A 39 5.21 -21.91 7.41
C GLY A 39 6.54 -21.21 7.67
N LYS A 40 7.31 -20.94 6.62
CA LYS A 40 8.59 -20.20 6.71
C LYS A 40 8.41 -18.78 6.19
N GLN A 41 9.02 -17.83 6.88
CA GLN A 41 9.04 -16.44 6.46
C GLN A 41 9.76 -16.32 5.12
N THR A 42 9.18 -15.60 4.17
CA THR A 42 9.80 -15.33 2.87
C THR A 42 10.85 -14.24 3.05
N PRO A 43 12.13 -14.53 2.87
CA PRO A 43 13.20 -13.59 3.11
C PRO A 43 13.39 -12.67 1.90
N PHE A 44 12.50 -11.69 1.74
CA PHE A 44 12.69 -10.65 0.74
C PHE A 44 13.80 -9.69 1.16
N ASP A 45 14.70 -9.39 0.25
CA ASP A 45 15.70 -8.34 0.39
C ASP A 45 15.10 -6.97 -0.03
N TRP A 46 14.27 -6.41 0.86
CA TRP A 46 13.57 -5.16 0.59
C TRP A 46 14.49 -3.99 0.31
N GLU A 47 15.64 -3.93 0.97
CA GLU A 47 16.63 -2.88 0.73
C GLU A 47 17.12 -2.89 -0.72
N ARG A 48 17.50 -4.06 -1.22
CA ARG A 48 17.91 -4.27 -2.61
C ARG A 48 16.77 -3.97 -3.58
N ILE A 49 15.55 -4.44 -3.28
CA ILE A 49 14.36 -4.26 -4.12
C ILE A 49 14.03 -2.77 -4.27
N PHE A 50 13.93 -2.04 -3.15
CA PHE A 50 13.60 -0.60 -3.17
C PHE A 50 14.72 0.24 -3.78
N LYS A 51 15.98 -0.09 -3.50
CA LYS A 51 17.13 0.56 -4.11
C LYS A 51 17.10 0.41 -5.64
N LYS A 52 16.85 -0.81 -6.13
CA LYS A 52 16.75 -1.07 -7.57
C LYS A 52 15.61 -0.28 -8.22
N ALA A 53 14.44 -0.25 -7.61
CA ALA A 53 13.33 0.54 -8.12
C ALA A 53 13.67 2.04 -8.26
N ARG A 54 14.33 2.61 -7.25
CA ARG A 54 14.79 4.01 -7.26
C ARG A 54 15.93 4.29 -8.25
N GLU A 55 16.81 3.33 -8.48
CA GLU A 55 17.87 3.45 -9.50
C GLU A 55 17.27 3.54 -10.91
N LEU A 56 16.23 2.76 -11.19
CA LEU A 56 15.58 2.72 -12.49
C LEU A 56 14.60 3.88 -12.72
N GLN A 57 13.85 4.24 -11.69
CA GLN A 57 12.90 5.35 -11.71
C GLN A 57 12.96 6.11 -10.38
N PRO A 58 13.74 7.20 -10.28
CA PRO A 58 13.96 7.92 -9.03
C PRO A 58 12.69 8.48 -8.36
N ASP A 59 11.69 8.84 -9.17
CA ASP A 59 10.43 9.47 -8.71
C ASP A 59 9.31 8.47 -8.43
N VAL A 60 9.54 7.15 -8.63
CA VAL A 60 8.50 6.15 -8.39
C VAL A 60 8.13 6.09 -6.91
N LEU A 61 6.84 6.15 -6.59
CA LEU A 61 6.36 5.96 -5.23
C LEU A 61 6.28 4.47 -4.89
N LEU A 62 6.76 4.11 -3.71
CA LEU A 62 6.75 2.75 -3.20
C LEU A 62 5.67 2.61 -2.13
N SER A 63 4.69 1.73 -2.34
CA SER A 63 3.49 1.59 -1.52
C SER A 63 3.27 0.16 -1.03
N GLY A 64 2.43 0.00 -0.02
CA GLY A 64 2.13 -1.27 0.63
C GLY A 64 2.97 -1.46 1.88
N ALA A 65 3.88 -2.43 1.88
CA ALA A 65 4.89 -2.60 2.92
C ALA A 65 6.15 -1.74 2.68
N ALA A 66 6.05 -0.69 1.87
CA ALA A 66 7.13 0.12 1.34
C ALA A 66 7.17 1.52 1.97
N PRO A 67 8.28 2.28 1.82
CA PRO A 67 8.57 3.43 2.67
C PRO A 67 7.77 4.71 2.37
N ASP A 68 7.11 4.85 1.20
CA ASP A 68 6.54 6.15 0.82
C ASP A 68 5.06 6.29 1.17
N VAL A 69 4.28 5.23 0.94
CA VAL A 69 2.83 5.25 1.18
C VAL A 69 2.41 3.99 1.91
N ARG A 70 1.83 4.15 3.11
CA ARG A 70 1.38 3.02 3.93
C ARG A 70 -0.02 2.56 3.55
N TRP A 71 -0.31 1.30 3.80
CA TRP A 71 -1.67 0.80 3.79
C TRP A 71 -2.48 1.39 4.97
N GLY A 72 -3.69 1.88 4.69
CA GLY A 72 -4.56 2.52 5.67
C GLY A 72 -5.23 1.58 6.68
N GLY A 73 -5.00 0.26 6.56
CA GLY A 73 -5.50 -0.74 7.48
C GLY A 73 -6.90 -1.29 7.17
N ASN A 74 -7.52 -0.85 6.07
CA ASN A 74 -8.82 -1.34 5.62
C ASN A 74 -8.96 -1.30 4.10
N GLU A 75 -10.00 -1.99 3.62
CA GLU A 75 -10.39 -2.08 2.23
C GLU A 75 -11.82 -1.55 2.00
N MET A 76 -12.23 -0.63 2.85
CA MET A 76 -13.56 -0.02 2.80
C MET A 76 -13.53 1.41 2.28
N GLY A 77 -12.37 1.92 1.87
CA GLY A 77 -12.22 3.29 1.42
C GLY A 77 -12.40 4.31 2.55
N ARG A 78 -11.95 4.00 3.76
CA ARG A 78 -12.13 4.87 4.93
C ARG A 78 -10.79 5.29 5.51
N GLY A 79 -10.59 6.59 5.70
CA GLY A 79 -9.56 7.15 6.57
C GLY A 79 -10.00 7.12 8.03
N ARG A 80 -9.08 7.38 8.93
CA ARG A 80 -9.41 7.68 10.33
C ARG A 80 -9.77 9.15 10.46
N GLU A 81 -10.48 9.52 11.51
CA GLU A 81 -10.80 10.94 11.80
C GLU A 81 -9.53 11.80 11.90
N THR A 82 -8.44 11.20 12.40
CA THR A 82 -7.14 11.83 12.48
C THR A 82 -6.13 11.00 11.67
N GLU A 83 -6.01 11.25 10.39
CA GLU A 83 -5.11 10.51 9.51
C GLU A 83 -3.93 11.41 9.10
N TRP A 84 -3.07 11.75 10.06
CA TRP A 84 -1.88 12.54 9.76
C TRP A 84 -0.90 11.76 8.89
N CYS A 85 -0.28 12.47 7.95
CA CYS A 85 0.78 11.89 7.12
C CYS A 85 2.09 11.74 7.88
N VAL A 86 2.29 12.51 8.95
CA VAL A 86 3.48 12.38 9.80
C VAL A 86 3.27 11.24 10.79
N GLN A 87 4.25 10.32 10.84
CA GLN A 87 4.23 9.17 11.73
C GLN A 87 5.46 9.15 12.62
N GLY A 88 5.28 8.79 13.87
CA GLY A 88 6.37 8.60 14.81
C GLY A 88 6.94 7.18 14.70
N VAL A 89 8.26 7.06 14.49
CA VAL A 89 8.94 5.77 14.40
C VAL A 89 9.94 5.58 15.53
N THR A 90 10.27 4.33 15.86
CA THR A 90 11.30 4.02 16.83
C THR A 90 12.69 4.23 16.23
N ALA A 91 13.68 4.50 17.05
CA ALA A 91 15.05 4.77 16.59
C ALA A 91 15.69 3.58 15.84
N SER A 92 15.22 2.36 16.11
CA SER A 92 15.68 1.13 15.47
C SER A 92 14.89 0.77 14.21
N SER A 93 13.83 1.52 13.89
CA SER A 93 12.99 1.19 12.74
C SER A 93 13.72 1.50 11.44
N ARG A 94 13.89 0.50 10.62
CA ARG A 94 14.23 0.66 9.21
C ARG A 94 12.96 1.06 8.47
N LEU A 95 13.05 2.02 7.57
CA LEU A 95 11.94 2.42 6.70
C LEU A 95 11.68 1.39 5.56
N PHE A 96 11.97 0.12 5.82
CA PHE A 96 11.93 -0.95 4.86
C PHE A 96 11.02 -2.06 5.39
N GLY A 97 9.80 -2.08 4.91
CA GLY A 97 8.79 -3.06 5.33
C GLY A 97 7.88 -2.56 6.48
N GLY A 98 6.59 -2.61 6.27
CA GLY A 98 5.58 -1.94 7.09
C GLY A 98 5.55 -2.26 8.59
N ASN A 99 6.10 -3.39 9.04
CA ASN A 99 6.14 -3.76 10.46
C ASN A 99 7.42 -3.31 11.19
N ASP A 100 8.50 -3.07 10.44
CA ASP A 100 9.80 -2.71 11.05
C ASP A 100 9.84 -1.27 11.59
N VAL A 101 8.90 -0.44 11.16
CA VAL A 101 8.79 0.96 11.65
C VAL A 101 7.97 1.09 12.93
N GLY A 102 7.48 -0.03 13.48
CA GLY A 102 6.63 -0.02 14.68
C GLY A 102 5.24 0.58 14.42
N ILE A 103 4.83 0.70 13.16
CA ILE A 103 3.53 1.23 12.73
C ILE A 103 2.61 0.05 12.43
N ARG A 104 1.56 -0.08 13.23
CA ARG A 104 0.52 -1.08 12.99
C ARG A 104 -0.63 -0.45 12.21
N ALA A 105 -0.80 -0.80 10.95
CA ALA A 105 -1.79 -0.22 10.06
C ALA A 105 -3.24 -0.27 10.58
N LYS A 106 -3.55 -1.22 11.46
CA LYS A 106 -4.89 -1.36 12.09
C LYS A 106 -5.02 -0.64 13.44
N ASP A 107 -3.96 0.03 13.91
CA ASP A 107 -4.05 0.81 15.15
C ASP A 107 -5.01 2.00 14.94
N ARG A 108 -5.97 2.13 15.84
CA ARG A 108 -6.99 3.21 15.77
C ARG A 108 -6.39 4.60 16.00
N ASN A 109 -5.31 4.69 16.76
CA ASN A 109 -4.63 5.95 17.06
C ASN A 109 -3.54 6.31 16.04
N LEU A 110 -3.32 5.46 15.05
CA LEU A 110 -2.37 5.75 14.00
C LEU A 110 -2.80 7.01 13.24
N GLY A 111 -1.90 7.98 13.10
CA GLY A 111 -2.20 9.28 12.50
C GLY A 111 -2.69 10.34 13.49
N SER A 112 -2.93 10.02 14.76
CA SER A 112 -3.22 11.04 15.76
C SER A 112 -1.97 11.75 16.26
N ILE A 113 -2.11 12.99 16.70
CA ILE A 113 -1.02 13.77 17.34
C ILE A 113 -0.49 13.04 18.58
N ASP A 114 -1.36 12.41 19.35
CA ASP A 114 -0.99 11.67 20.55
C ASP A 114 -0.05 10.50 20.24
N SER A 115 -0.18 9.91 19.05
CA SER A 115 0.71 8.82 18.61
C SER A 115 2.16 9.27 18.39
N LEU A 116 2.41 10.58 18.29
CA LEU A 116 3.73 11.17 18.12
C LEU A 116 4.45 11.43 19.44
N ALA A 117 3.70 11.44 20.56
CA ALA A 117 4.26 11.74 21.88
C ALA A 117 5.40 10.76 22.24
N GLY A 118 6.54 11.30 22.66
CA GLY A 118 7.72 10.53 23.04
C GLY A 118 8.49 9.88 21.87
N LYS A 119 8.08 10.10 20.63
CA LYS A 119 8.80 9.57 19.45
C LYS A 119 10.03 10.44 19.16
N LYS A 120 11.16 9.79 18.95
CA LYS A 120 12.43 10.46 18.65
C LYS A 120 12.64 10.79 17.18
N ARG A 121 11.90 10.13 16.29
CA ARG A 121 12.01 10.29 14.85
C ARG A 121 10.62 10.38 14.24
N LEU A 122 10.44 11.33 13.35
CA LEU A 122 9.22 11.52 12.57
C LEU A 122 9.51 11.25 11.10
N VAL A 123 8.54 10.67 10.41
CA VAL A 123 8.62 10.37 8.97
C VAL A 123 7.34 10.81 8.29
N TRP A 124 7.46 11.26 7.04
CA TRP A 124 6.33 11.49 6.18
C TRP A 124 5.87 10.16 5.60
N TYR A 125 4.69 9.70 5.94
CA TYR A 125 4.18 8.38 5.57
C TYR A 125 2.65 8.42 5.41
N PRO A 126 2.14 9.04 4.32
CA PRO A 126 0.73 9.17 4.05
C PRO A 126 0.07 7.79 3.90
N SER A 127 -1.21 7.72 4.23
CA SER A 127 -1.98 6.48 4.10
C SER A 127 -2.72 6.38 2.78
N ARG A 128 -3.09 5.15 2.44
CA ARG A 128 -3.93 4.80 1.30
C ARG A 128 -4.93 3.73 1.72
N ALA A 129 -6.23 4.00 1.50
CA ALA A 129 -7.31 3.04 1.72
C ALA A 129 -7.76 2.42 0.38
N GLY A 130 -7.82 1.11 0.31
CA GLY A 130 -8.38 0.38 -0.83
C GLY A 130 -9.90 0.46 -0.83
N LEU A 131 -10.50 0.61 -2.01
CA LEU A 131 -11.95 0.70 -2.19
C LEU A 131 -12.40 -0.12 -3.39
N PRO A 132 -12.69 -1.42 -3.25
CA PRO A 132 -13.35 -2.14 -4.33
C PRO A 132 -14.77 -1.61 -4.49
N ILE A 133 -15.12 -1.18 -5.72
CA ILE A 133 -16.47 -0.66 -6.01
C ILE A 133 -17.53 -1.75 -6.07
N ARG A 134 -17.11 -3.01 -6.20
CA ARG A 134 -17.92 -4.22 -6.21
C ARG A 134 -17.56 -5.13 -5.04
N ARG A 135 -18.26 -6.25 -4.91
CA ARG A 135 -17.84 -7.31 -4.00
C ARG A 135 -16.56 -7.96 -4.53
N GLY A 136 -15.50 -7.93 -3.73
CA GLY A 136 -14.19 -8.49 -4.10
C GLY A 136 -13.36 -7.60 -5.02
N TRP A 137 -12.20 -8.13 -5.46
CA TRP A 137 -11.18 -7.39 -6.20
C TRP A 137 -11.21 -7.68 -7.70
N PHE A 138 -11.80 -8.81 -8.11
CA PHE A 138 -11.89 -9.24 -9.50
C PHE A 138 -13.31 -9.14 -10.02
N TYR A 139 -13.46 -9.04 -11.34
CA TYR A 139 -14.76 -9.02 -11.97
C TYR A 139 -15.44 -10.39 -11.92
N HIS A 140 -16.69 -10.38 -11.49
CA HIS A 140 -17.64 -11.49 -11.65
C HIS A 140 -19.00 -10.90 -12.02
N GLU A 141 -19.63 -11.37 -13.08
CA GLU A 141 -20.95 -10.92 -13.56
C GLU A 141 -22.02 -10.98 -12.46
N ARG A 142 -21.99 -12.01 -11.62
CA ARG A 142 -22.89 -12.15 -10.47
C ARG A 142 -22.80 -10.99 -9.47
N ASP A 143 -21.69 -10.26 -9.47
CA ASP A 143 -21.42 -9.15 -8.54
C ASP A 143 -21.80 -7.77 -9.13
N ASP A 144 -22.38 -7.71 -10.35
CA ASP A 144 -22.83 -6.45 -10.96
C ASP A 144 -23.89 -5.74 -10.13
N LYS A 145 -24.72 -6.52 -9.42
CA LYS A 145 -25.72 -5.98 -8.49
C LYS A 145 -25.13 -5.48 -7.16
N THR A 146 -23.84 -5.63 -6.95
CA THR A 146 -23.15 -5.25 -5.70
C THR A 146 -22.35 -3.97 -5.84
N ILE A 147 -22.49 -3.25 -6.95
CA ILE A 147 -21.83 -1.97 -7.17
C ILE A 147 -22.27 -0.99 -6.08
N LYS A 148 -21.30 -0.37 -5.42
CA LYS A 148 -21.56 0.63 -4.40
C LYS A 148 -22.24 1.86 -4.99
N SER A 149 -23.20 2.41 -4.27
CA SER A 149 -23.93 3.61 -4.70
C SER A 149 -22.98 4.83 -4.83
N LEU A 150 -23.39 5.80 -5.64
CA LEU A 150 -22.68 7.05 -5.78
C LEU A 150 -22.49 7.74 -4.43
N ASP A 151 -23.54 7.79 -3.60
CA ASP A 151 -23.50 8.42 -2.26
C ASP A 151 -22.45 7.74 -1.38
N TYR A 152 -22.37 6.40 -1.42
CA TYR A 152 -21.35 5.66 -0.69
C TYR A 152 -19.93 6.01 -1.19
N LEU A 153 -19.73 6.11 -2.50
CA LEU A 153 -18.42 6.44 -3.07
C LEU A 153 -17.99 7.88 -2.75
N VAL A 154 -18.94 8.82 -2.80
CA VAL A 154 -18.71 10.21 -2.41
C VAL A 154 -18.36 10.31 -0.92
N ASP A 155 -19.09 9.60 -0.06
CA ASP A 155 -18.80 9.54 1.36
C ASP A 155 -17.42 8.92 1.65
N CYS A 156 -17.05 7.87 0.90
CA CYS A 156 -15.68 7.33 0.96
C CYS A 156 -14.63 8.38 0.58
N TYR A 157 -14.86 9.17 -0.46
CA TYR A 157 -13.93 10.22 -0.85
C TYR A 157 -13.71 11.23 0.27
N PHE A 158 -14.77 11.76 0.85
CA PHE A 158 -14.66 12.73 1.94
C PHE A 158 -14.10 12.14 3.23
N SER A 159 -14.36 10.86 3.50
CA SER A 159 -13.80 10.18 4.68
C SER A 159 -12.41 9.62 4.50
N THR A 160 -11.81 9.75 3.31
CA THR A 160 -10.41 9.41 3.03
C THR A 160 -9.62 10.64 2.63
N VAL A 161 -9.85 11.19 1.45
CA VAL A 161 -9.12 12.34 0.92
C VAL A 161 -9.36 13.57 1.79
N GLY A 162 -10.60 13.77 2.24
CA GLY A 162 -10.94 14.83 3.19
C GLY A 162 -10.29 14.68 4.59
N GLN A 163 -9.71 13.53 4.88
CA GLN A 163 -9.02 13.23 6.15
C GLN A 163 -7.52 12.88 5.95
N ASN A 164 -6.88 13.46 4.93
CA ASN A 164 -5.47 13.29 4.62
C ASN A 164 -5.02 11.86 4.27
N SER A 165 -5.93 11.02 3.77
CA SER A 165 -5.63 9.70 3.24
C SER A 165 -5.85 9.67 1.73
N ASN A 166 -5.18 8.77 1.02
CA ASN A 166 -5.48 8.54 -0.38
C ASN A 166 -6.54 7.44 -0.50
N VAL A 167 -7.45 7.56 -1.46
CA VAL A 167 -8.36 6.49 -1.84
C VAL A 167 -7.87 5.81 -3.12
N LEU A 168 -7.86 4.49 -3.12
CA LEU A 168 -7.52 3.68 -4.29
C LEU A 168 -8.76 2.87 -4.69
N PRO A 169 -9.62 3.39 -5.60
CA PRO A 169 -10.76 2.63 -6.08
C PRO A 169 -10.29 1.50 -6.99
N ASN A 170 -10.83 0.30 -6.76
CA ASN A 170 -10.62 -0.84 -7.63
C ASN A 170 -11.78 -0.95 -8.63
N LEU A 171 -11.45 -0.72 -9.90
CA LEU A 171 -12.36 -0.73 -11.03
C LEU A 171 -12.08 -1.99 -11.85
N SER A 172 -12.76 -3.08 -11.53
CA SER A 172 -12.50 -4.38 -12.19
C SER A 172 -13.14 -4.42 -13.58
N PRO A 173 -12.36 -4.52 -14.67
CA PRO A 173 -12.89 -4.64 -16.02
C PRO A 173 -13.47 -6.05 -16.23
N ASN A 174 -14.48 -6.16 -17.09
CA ASN A 174 -15.00 -7.41 -17.58
C ASN A 174 -14.06 -8.06 -18.62
N LYS A 175 -14.46 -9.19 -19.21
CA LYS A 175 -13.67 -9.89 -20.24
C LYS A 175 -13.46 -9.10 -21.52
N GLU A 176 -14.26 -8.06 -21.76
CA GLU A 176 -14.19 -7.17 -22.93
C GLU A 176 -13.33 -5.94 -22.64
N GLY A 177 -12.78 -5.82 -21.43
CA GLY A 177 -11.97 -4.67 -20.99
C GLY A 177 -12.82 -3.46 -20.61
N ILE A 178 -14.11 -3.59 -20.47
CA ILE A 178 -15.04 -2.51 -20.09
C ILE A 178 -15.30 -2.58 -18.59
N ILE A 179 -15.41 -1.43 -17.95
CA ILE A 179 -15.88 -1.30 -16.56
C ILE A 179 -17.39 -1.10 -16.63
N PRO A 180 -18.19 -2.15 -16.41
CA PRO A 180 -19.65 -2.06 -16.50
C PRO A 180 -20.24 -1.36 -15.30
#